data_28eae7629441fec96ab146ab31535585
#
_entry.id   28eae7629441fec96ab146ab31535585
#
_cell.length_a   1.000
_cell.length_b   1.000
_cell.length_c   1.000
_cell.angle_alpha   90.00
_cell.angle_beta   90.00
_cell.angle_gamma   90.00
#
_symmetry.space_group_name_H-M   'P 1'
#
loop_
_entity.id
_entity.type
_entity.pdbx_description
1 polymer ?
#
loop_
_entity_poly.entity_id
_entity_poly.type
_entity_poly.pdbx_seq_one_letter_code
_entity_poly.pdbx_strand_id
1 'polypeptide(L)'
;HDVSNICEPGSVHWSDFRIEALSTVQHLVSGVSGKLISNIDFGKIISALFPGGSITGCPKIASIAAINEMEESPRGAWTGSIGHFHSNSGISEFNILIRTLESHSGPNQWHGRVQAGGGIVIGSNSSSEVEEARWKAAAITDSTWGFRTGFSTEELPKRDVEILPIPEIEGPINALKLKSPHTGSNIGD
;
A
#
# COMPACT_ATOMS: atom_id res chain seq x y z
N HIS A 1 8.83 12.84 11.19
CA HIS A 1 10.29 12.88 11.09
C HIS A 1 10.76 12.95 9.64
N ASP A 2 10.34 12.04 8.76
CA ASP A 2 10.80 11.98 7.36
C ASP A 2 10.56 13.30 6.61
N VAL A 3 9.34 13.85 6.72
CA VAL A 3 8.97 15.13 6.10
C VAL A 3 9.81 16.28 6.66
N SER A 4 10.08 16.30 7.96
CA SER A 4 10.84 17.39 8.58
C SER A 4 12.29 17.48 8.10
N ASN A 5 12.85 16.37 7.60
CA ASN A 5 14.22 16.36 7.08
C ASN A 5 14.40 17.08 5.74
N ILE A 6 13.30 17.34 5.04
CA ILE A 6 13.30 17.95 3.70
C ILE A 6 12.53 19.26 3.63
N CYS A 7 11.98 19.71 4.75
CA CYS A 7 11.19 20.93 4.84
C CYS A 7 11.90 22.06 5.59
N GLU A 8 11.51 23.29 5.30
CA GLU A 8 11.98 24.46 6.03
C GLU A 8 11.61 24.34 7.52
N PRO A 9 12.51 24.72 8.44
CA PRO A 9 12.22 24.71 9.87
C PRO A 9 10.93 25.47 10.21
N GLY A 10 10.07 24.86 11.01
CA GLY A 10 8.79 25.45 11.42
C GLY A 10 7.67 25.40 10.37
N SER A 11 7.91 24.86 9.17
CA SER A 11 6.90 24.75 8.12
C SER A 11 6.09 23.44 8.15
N VAL A 12 6.49 22.49 8.99
CA VAL A 12 5.81 21.21 9.07
C VAL A 12 4.58 21.32 9.95
N HIS A 13 3.46 20.95 9.38
CA HIS A 13 2.16 20.92 10.04
C HIS A 13 1.55 19.53 9.92
N TRP A 14 0.78 19.13 10.91
CA TRP A 14 0.00 17.91 10.89
C TRP A 14 -1.48 18.24 11.04
N SER A 15 -2.33 17.45 10.41
CA SER A 15 -3.78 17.55 10.56
C SER A 15 -4.28 16.54 11.59
N ASP A 16 -5.41 16.87 12.20
CA ASP A 16 -6.08 15.95 13.12
C ASP A 16 -6.43 14.62 12.46
N PHE A 17 -6.57 13.60 13.30
CA PHE A 17 -7.03 12.30 12.86
C PHE A 17 -8.47 12.39 12.36
N ARG A 18 -8.69 11.76 11.20
CA ARG A 18 -10.03 11.54 10.66
C ARG A 18 -10.26 10.06 10.39
N ILE A 19 -11.49 9.62 10.54
CA ILE A 19 -11.88 8.26 10.20
C ILE A 19 -12.43 8.27 8.79
N GLU A 20 -11.83 7.48 7.92
CA GLU A 20 -12.35 7.21 6.58
C GLU A 20 -13.00 5.82 6.58
N ALA A 21 -14.32 5.80 6.47
CA ALA A 21 -15.09 4.57 6.40
C ALA A 21 -15.08 4.05 4.96
N LEU A 22 -14.51 2.87 4.77
CA LEU A 22 -14.57 2.10 3.53
C LEU A 22 -15.58 0.95 3.71
N SER A 23 -15.94 0.29 2.61
CA SER A 23 -16.96 -0.77 2.66
C SER A 23 -16.63 -1.93 3.59
N THR A 24 -15.37 -2.25 3.78
CA THR A 24 -14.91 -3.41 4.57
C THR A 24 -14.05 -3.04 5.76
N VAL A 25 -13.51 -1.82 5.82
CA VAL A 25 -12.57 -1.39 6.85
C VAL A 25 -12.73 0.10 7.15
N GLN A 26 -12.27 0.51 8.32
CA GLN A 26 -12.13 1.91 8.68
C GLN A 26 -10.64 2.27 8.72
N HIS A 27 -10.30 3.41 8.17
CA HIS A 27 -8.97 3.97 8.23
C HIS A 27 -8.92 5.15 9.18
N LEU A 28 -7.95 5.14 10.06
CA LEU A 28 -7.57 6.33 10.80
C LEU A 28 -6.48 7.06 9.99
N VAL A 29 -6.80 8.25 9.52
CA VAL A 29 -5.93 9.02 8.64
C VAL A 29 -5.54 10.32 9.29
N SER A 30 -4.26 10.66 9.20
CA SER A 30 -3.76 12.00 9.48
C SER A 30 -2.86 12.47 8.35
N GLY A 31 -2.79 13.77 8.13
CA GLY A 31 -1.94 14.38 7.12
C GLY A 31 -0.73 15.06 7.75
N VAL A 32 0.39 15.01 7.06
CA VAL A 32 1.56 15.83 7.38
C VAL A 32 1.94 16.60 6.13
N SER A 33 2.11 17.90 6.26
CA SER A 33 2.51 18.80 5.18
C SER A 33 3.67 19.69 5.61
N GLY A 34 4.42 20.20 4.65
CA GLY A 34 5.51 21.11 4.91
C GLY A 34 6.00 21.78 3.64
N LYS A 35 6.70 22.90 3.79
CA LYS A 35 7.32 23.61 2.69
C LYS A 35 8.73 23.06 2.49
N LEU A 36 9.00 22.56 1.30
CA LEU A 36 10.32 22.00 0.95
C LEU A 36 11.42 23.08 1.06
N ILE A 37 12.61 22.67 1.50
CA ILE A 37 13.79 23.52 1.46
C ILE A 37 14.12 23.90 0.00
N SER A 38 14.62 25.12 -0.19
CA SER A 38 14.94 25.63 -1.52
C SER A 38 15.99 24.75 -2.23
N ASN A 39 15.81 24.53 -3.53
CA ASN A 39 16.72 23.77 -4.39
C ASN A 39 16.93 22.30 -4.00
N ILE A 40 15.99 21.69 -3.29
CA ILE A 40 16.02 20.25 -3.07
C ILE A 40 15.68 19.52 -4.38
N ASP A 41 16.50 18.55 -4.74
CA ASP A 41 16.19 17.71 -5.91
C ASP A 41 15.19 16.59 -5.56
N PHE A 42 14.50 16.10 -6.58
CA PHE A 42 13.49 15.06 -6.43
C PHE A 42 14.04 13.75 -5.85
N GLY A 43 15.28 13.38 -6.20
CA GLY A 43 15.91 12.18 -5.65
C GLY A 43 16.11 12.25 -4.15
N LYS A 44 16.45 13.43 -3.61
CA LYS A 44 16.56 13.66 -2.16
C LYS A 44 15.19 13.56 -1.48
N ILE A 45 14.13 14.07 -2.12
CA ILE A 45 12.76 13.95 -1.59
C ILE A 45 12.39 12.47 -1.47
N ILE A 46 12.57 11.70 -2.53
CA ILE A 46 12.27 10.26 -2.52
C ILE A 46 13.12 9.53 -1.48
N SER A 47 14.42 9.79 -1.41
CA SER A 47 15.32 9.14 -0.46
C SER A 47 14.97 9.43 1.01
N ALA A 48 14.42 10.59 1.31
CA ALA A 48 13.98 10.94 2.65
C ALA A 48 12.63 10.28 3.01
N LEU A 49 11.70 10.25 2.06
CA LEU A 49 10.33 9.77 2.31
C LEU A 49 10.18 8.25 2.14
N PHE A 50 11.02 7.63 1.31
CA PHE A 50 10.92 6.20 1.01
C PHE A 50 12.15 5.42 1.54
N PRO A 51 11.92 4.23 2.13
CA PRO A 51 10.63 3.69 2.51
C PRO A 51 9.97 4.50 3.64
N GLY A 52 8.63 4.55 3.64
CA GLY A 52 7.87 5.35 4.61
C GLY A 52 8.07 4.86 6.05
N GLY A 53 8.28 5.78 6.99
CA GLY A 53 8.44 5.45 8.40
C GLY A 53 7.19 4.80 9.03
N SER A 54 6.00 5.08 8.49
CA SER A 54 4.75 4.41 8.89
C SER A 54 4.72 2.91 8.53
N ILE A 55 5.58 2.49 7.60
CA ILE A 55 5.67 1.11 7.13
C ILE A 55 6.83 0.37 7.79
N THR A 56 7.95 1.05 7.98
CA THR A 56 9.18 0.46 8.49
C THR A 56 9.32 0.61 10.00
N GLY A 57 8.87 1.71 10.55
CA GLY A 57 9.03 2.06 11.95
C GLY A 57 10.05 3.18 12.17
N CYS A 58 10.24 3.53 13.42
CA CYS A 58 11.14 4.59 13.85
C CYS A 58 11.98 4.12 15.06
N PRO A 59 13.31 4.28 15.04
CA PRO A 59 14.15 4.88 14.01
C PRO A 59 14.23 4.04 12.73
N LYS A 60 14.06 4.68 11.56
CA LYS A 60 13.91 4.00 10.26
C LYS A 60 14.99 2.96 9.95
N ILE A 61 16.27 3.35 10.08
CA ILE A 61 17.40 2.47 9.73
C ILE A 61 17.43 1.23 10.62
N ALA A 62 17.25 1.39 11.93
CA ALA A 62 17.22 0.28 12.87
C ALA A 62 16.04 -0.65 12.62
N SER A 63 14.87 -0.08 12.32
CA SER A 63 13.68 -0.85 11.99
C SER A 63 13.82 -1.64 10.69
N ILE A 64 14.43 -1.06 9.65
CA ILE A 64 14.72 -1.76 8.39
C ILE A 64 15.70 -2.93 8.63
N ALA A 65 16.72 -2.73 9.45
CA ALA A 65 17.67 -3.80 9.79
C ALA A 65 16.95 -4.97 10.50
N ALA A 66 16.10 -4.66 11.48
CA ALA A 66 15.32 -5.66 12.20
C ALA A 66 14.35 -6.40 11.27
N ILE A 67 13.65 -5.70 10.39
CA ILE A 67 12.74 -6.30 9.39
C ILE A 67 13.52 -7.28 8.51
N ASN A 68 14.68 -6.87 8.01
CA ASN A 68 15.50 -7.72 7.14
C ASN A 68 16.04 -8.97 7.84
N GLU A 69 16.23 -8.92 9.15
CA GLU A 69 16.64 -10.06 9.97
C GLU A 69 15.48 -11.01 10.29
N MET A 70 14.29 -10.45 10.52
CA MET A 70 13.14 -11.19 11.05
C MET A 70 12.22 -11.76 9.96
N GLU A 71 12.14 -11.13 8.79
CA GLU A 71 11.29 -11.59 7.70
C GLU A 71 12.00 -12.65 6.84
N GLU A 72 11.37 -13.80 6.70
CA GLU A 72 11.93 -14.95 5.97
C GLU A 72 11.89 -14.77 4.44
N SER A 73 11.05 -13.88 3.94
CA SER A 73 10.86 -13.68 2.50
C SER A 73 10.92 -12.20 2.13
N PRO A 74 11.46 -11.87 0.94
CA PRO A 74 11.50 -10.51 0.47
C PRO A 74 10.08 -9.97 0.23
N ARG A 75 9.87 -8.69 0.56
CA ARG A 75 8.57 -8.03 0.39
C ARG A 75 8.18 -7.81 -1.06
N GLY A 76 9.14 -7.74 -1.98
CA GLY A 76 8.88 -7.43 -3.38
C GLY A 76 8.31 -6.02 -3.55
N ALA A 77 7.24 -5.87 -4.30
CA ALA A 77 6.55 -4.60 -4.46
C ALA A 77 5.73 -4.18 -3.22
N TRP A 78 5.32 -5.15 -2.40
CA TRP A 78 4.57 -4.86 -1.18
C TRP A 78 5.35 -3.92 -0.25
N THR A 79 4.66 -2.91 0.28
CA THR A 79 5.23 -1.79 1.05
C THR A 79 6.18 -0.88 0.27
N GLY A 80 6.33 -1.13 -1.02
CA GLY A 80 6.97 -0.24 -1.95
C GLY A 80 6.11 0.99 -2.26
N SER A 81 6.42 1.65 -3.35
CA SER A 81 5.68 2.83 -3.80
C SER A 81 5.50 2.82 -5.30
N ILE A 82 4.32 3.23 -5.74
CA ILE A 82 4.03 3.48 -7.15
C ILE A 82 3.45 4.88 -7.30
N GLY A 83 3.80 5.56 -8.37
CA GLY A 83 3.29 6.90 -8.58
C GLY A 83 3.72 7.49 -9.90
N HIS A 84 3.52 8.78 -10.02
CA HIS A 84 3.92 9.52 -11.21
C HIS A 84 4.57 10.86 -10.83
N PHE A 85 5.41 11.32 -11.72
CA PHE A 85 6.07 12.59 -11.64
C PHE A 85 5.80 13.40 -12.92
N HIS A 86 5.21 14.57 -12.75
CA HIS A 86 4.98 15.50 -13.84
C HIS A 86 6.07 16.58 -13.88
N SER A 87 7.01 16.44 -14.79
CA SER A 87 8.13 17.38 -14.94
C SER A 87 7.69 18.84 -15.19
N ASN A 88 6.62 19.04 -15.93
CA ASN A 88 6.15 20.39 -16.33
C ASN A 88 5.41 21.12 -15.20
N SER A 89 4.65 20.41 -14.36
CA SER A 89 3.88 21.01 -13.26
C SER A 89 4.59 20.93 -11.92
N GLY A 90 5.61 20.08 -11.80
CA GLY A 90 6.25 19.74 -10.53
C GLY A 90 5.37 18.92 -9.60
N ILE A 91 4.16 18.53 -10.03
CA ILE A 91 3.25 17.71 -9.23
C ILE A 91 3.71 16.26 -9.31
N SER A 92 3.78 15.61 -8.16
CA SER A 92 4.10 14.20 -8.04
C SER A 92 3.18 13.54 -7.02
N GLU A 93 2.67 12.40 -7.36
CA GLU A 93 1.78 11.63 -6.49
C GLU A 93 2.30 10.21 -6.40
N PHE A 94 2.38 9.69 -5.17
CA PHE A 94 2.87 8.36 -4.89
C PHE A 94 1.96 7.67 -3.89
N ASN A 95 1.71 6.39 -4.13
CA ASN A 95 0.95 5.52 -3.26
C ASN A 95 1.89 4.51 -2.60
N ILE A 96 1.59 4.11 -1.37
CA ILE A 96 2.24 2.97 -0.73
C ILE A 96 1.51 1.70 -1.19
N LEU A 97 2.28 0.71 -1.63
CA LEU A 97 1.76 -0.56 -2.10
C LEU A 97 1.39 -1.47 -0.93
N ILE A 98 0.27 -1.18 -0.29
CA ILE A 98 -0.40 -2.05 0.68
C ILE A 98 -1.71 -2.53 0.09
N ARG A 99 -2.24 -3.66 0.56
CA ARG A 99 -3.44 -4.29 -0.03
C ARG A 99 -3.31 -4.45 -1.53
N THR A 100 -2.17 -4.96 -1.94
CA THR A 100 -1.76 -5.07 -3.33
C THR A 100 -1.56 -6.53 -3.68
N LEU A 101 -2.07 -6.92 -4.85
CA LEU A 101 -1.78 -8.19 -5.50
C LEU A 101 -0.63 -7.97 -6.48
N GLU A 102 0.45 -8.70 -6.31
CA GLU A 102 1.47 -8.87 -7.35
C GLU A 102 1.13 -10.09 -8.18
N SER A 103 1.18 -9.97 -9.49
CA SER A 103 0.94 -11.10 -10.37
C SER A 103 1.94 -11.12 -11.54
N HIS A 104 2.30 -12.32 -11.96
CA HIS A 104 3.13 -12.52 -13.13
C HIS A 104 2.66 -13.76 -13.89
N SER A 105 2.82 -13.74 -15.20
CA SER A 105 2.51 -14.89 -16.05
C SER A 105 3.60 -15.92 -15.96
N GLY A 106 3.22 -17.16 -15.71
CA GLY A 106 4.06 -18.35 -15.90
C GLY A 106 3.74 -19.03 -17.24
N PRO A 107 4.45 -20.11 -17.58
CA PRO A 107 4.27 -20.80 -18.86
C PRO A 107 2.84 -21.32 -19.09
N ASN A 108 2.14 -21.72 -18.05
CA ASN A 108 0.82 -22.35 -18.13
C ASN A 108 -0.21 -21.70 -17.18
N GLN A 109 0.20 -20.76 -16.35
CA GLN A 109 -0.68 -20.17 -15.33
C GLN A 109 -0.14 -18.84 -14.84
N TRP A 110 -1.04 -18.03 -14.27
CA TRP A 110 -0.66 -16.85 -13.53
C TRP A 110 -0.30 -17.21 -12.10
N HIS A 111 0.72 -16.55 -11.59
CA HIS A 111 1.10 -16.61 -10.19
C HIS A 111 0.78 -15.27 -9.53
N GLY A 112 0.05 -15.32 -8.43
CA GLY A 112 -0.27 -14.14 -7.66
C GLY A 112 0.26 -14.25 -6.23
N ARG A 113 0.69 -13.12 -5.67
CA ARG A 113 1.11 -13.00 -4.29
C ARG A 113 0.44 -11.81 -3.62
N VAL A 114 -0.18 -12.05 -2.48
CA VAL A 114 -0.71 -11.01 -1.59
C VAL A 114 0.07 -11.08 -0.29
N GLN A 115 0.54 -9.92 0.17
CA GLN A 115 1.18 -9.78 1.46
C GLN A 115 0.39 -8.79 2.30
N ALA A 116 0.30 -9.08 3.60
CA ALA A 116 -0.36 -8.21 4.56
C ALA A 116 0.39 -8.23 5.89
N GLY A 117 0.24 -7.17 6.65
CA GLY A 117 0.87 -7.03 7.95
C GLY A 117 0.29 -5.85 8.72
N GLY A 118 0.76 -5.66 9.94
CA GLY A 118 0.38 -4.59 10.85
C GLY A 118 1.56 -3.86 11.44
N GLY A 119 1.30 -2.76 12.12
CA GLY A 119 2.30 -2.05 12.91
C GLY A 119 2.45 -2.67 14.29
N ILE A 120 3.62 -3.15 14.61
CA ILE A 120 3.93 -3.75 15.92
C ILE A 120 4.43 -2.66 16.86
N VAL A 121 3.82 -2.54 18.00
CA VAL A 121 4.21 -1.61 19.08
C VAL A 121 4.33 -2.37 20.41
N ILE A 122 4.89 -1.71 21.42
CA ILE A 122 5.17 -2.35 22.73
C ILE A 122 3.92 -2.94 23.40
N GLY A 123 2.74 -2.42 23.08
CA GLY A 123 1.45 -2.93 23.60
C GLY A 123 0.76 -3.93 22.69
N SER A 124 1.36 -4.32 21.56
CA SER A 124 0.76 -5.27 20.62
C SER A 124 0.63 -6.67 21.21
N ASN A 125 -0.49 -7.31 20.89
CA ASN A 125 -0.70 -8.73 21.17
C ASN A 125 -0.52 -9.53 19.89
N SER A 126 0.37 -10.51 19.91
CA SER A 126 0.76 -11.26 18.71
C SER A 126 -0.42 -11.92 17.98
N SER A 127 -1.37 -12.50 18.72
CA SER A 127 -2.54 -13.15 18.11
C SER A 127 -3.44 -12.13 17.41
N SER A 128 -3.66 -10.97 18.02
CA SER A 128 -4.47 -9.90 17.46
C SER A 128 -3.83 -9.30 16.21
N GLU A 129 -2.50 -9.13 16.21
CA GLU A 129 -1.76 -8.59 15.03
C GLU A 129 -1.81 -9.57 13.85
N VAL A 130 -1.69 -10.87 14.12
CA VAL A 130 -1.83 -11.90 13.07
C VAL A 130 -3.25 -11.91 12.51
N GLU A 131 -4.27 -11.78 13.34
CA GLU A 131 -5.67 -11.73 12.89
C GLU A 131 -5.95 -10.48 12.08
N GLU A 132 -5.43 -9.31 12.47
CA GLU A 132 -5.51 -8.07 11.71
C GLU A 132 -4.86 -8.21 10.34
N ALA A 133 -3.67 -8.81 10.26
CA ALA A 133 -3.00 -9.07 8.98
C ALA A 133 -3.86 -9.95 8.06
N ARG A 134 -4.50 -11.00 8.60
CA ARG A 134 -5.42 -11.86 7.85
C ARG A 134 -6.61 -11.09 7.30
N TRP A 135 -7.23 -10.24 8.11
CA TRP A 135 -8.35 -9.41 7.65
C TRP A 135 -7.94 -8.43 6.55
N LYS A 136 -6.75 -7.86 6.67
CA LYS A 136 -6.22 -6.97 5.62
C LYS A 136 -5.98 -7.67 4.29
N ALA A 137 -5.62 -8.95 4.31
CA ALA A 137 -5.46 -9.76 3.10
C ALA A 137 -6.80 -10.23 2.51
N ALA A 138 -7.80 -10.49 3.37
CA ALA A 138 -9.05 -11.15 3.03
C ALA A 138 -9.77 -10.53 1.82
N ALA A 139 -9.93 -9.21 1.80
CA ALA A 139 -10.65 -8.53 0.73
C ALA A 139 -10.06 -8.77 -0.66
N ILE A 140 -8.75 -8.95 -0.75
CA ILE A 140 -8.05 -9.21 -2.02
C ILE A 140 -8.12 -10.70 -2.35
N THR A 141 -7.83 -11.55 -1.39
CA THR A 141 -7.83 -12.99 -1.59
C THR A 141 -9.23 -13.51 -1.93
N ASP A 142 -10.26 -13.03 -1.26
CA ASP A 142 -11.63 -13.43 -1.52
C ASP A 142 -12.12 -12.99 -2.91
N SER A 143 -11.76 -11.79 -3.34
CA SER A 143 -12.13 -11.28 -4.65
C SER A 143 -11.37 -11.92 -5.80
N THR A 144 -10.11 -12.33 -5.56
CA THR A 144 -9.23 -12.82 -6.62
C THR A 144 -9.32 -14.33 -6.78
N TRP A 145 -9.40 -15.07 -5.67
CA TRP A 145 -9.38 -16.54 -5.68
C TRP A 145 -10.68 -17.17 -5.18
N GLY A 146 -11.67 -16.38 -4.79
CA GLY A 146 -12.94 -16.87 -4.29
C GLY A 146 -12.84 -17.61 -2.95
N PHE A 147 -11.78 -17.38 -2.20
CA PHE A 147 -11.61 -17.95 -0.88
C PHE A 147 -12.33 -17.11 0.16
N ARG A 148 -13.31 -17.68 0.82
CA ARG A 148 -13.72 -17.19 2.13
C ARG A 148 -12.60 -17.55 3.10
N THR A 149 -12.01 -16.56 3.73
CA THR A 149 -10.87 -16.70 4.62
C THR A 149 -11.20 -17.57 5.84
N GLY A 150 -10.96 -18.86 5.68
CA GLY A 150 -10.59 -19.70 6.78
C GLY A 150 -9.14 -20.11 6.53
N PHE A 151 -8.19 -19.47 7.14
CA PHE A 151 -6.84 -20.01 7.20
C PHE A 151 -6.88 -21.28 8.05
N SER A 152 -7.27 -22.38 7.46
CA SER A 152 -6.88 -23.69 7.94
C SER A 152 -5.59 -24.06 7.21
N THR A 153 -4.61 -24.50 7.96
CA THR A 153 -3.40 -25.14 7.44
C THR A 153 -3.70 -26.54 6.87
N GLU A 154 -4.95 -26.96 6.86
CA GLU A 154 -5.42 -28.17 6.24
C GLU A 154 -5.66 -27.92 4.76
N GLU A 155 -5.20 -28.83 3.95
CA GLU A 155 -5.13 -28.82 2.50
C GLU A 155 -6.27 -28.05 1.83
N LEU A 156 -5.92 -26.98 1.13
CA LEU A 156 -6.84 -26.23 0.27
C LEU A 156 -7.40 -27.20 -0.78
N PRO A 157 -8.74 -27.30 -0.93
CA PRO A 157 -9.31 -28.09 -1.99
C PRO A 157 -8.78 -27.57 -3.32
N LYS A 158 -8.19 -28.45 -4.12
CA LYS A 158 -7.83 -28.16 -5.51
C LYS A 158 -9.11 -27.81 -6.25
N ARG A 159 -9.40 -26.50 -6.36
CA ARG A 159 -10.38 -26.01 -7.32
C ARG A 159 -9.63 -25.66 -8.59
N ASP A 160 -10.04 -26.24 -9.69
CA ASP A 160 -9.71 -25.73 -11.01
C ASP A 160 -10.34 -24.34 -11.10
N VAL A 161 -9.55 -23.31 -10.85
CA VAL A 161 -9.98 -21.93 -11.05
C VAL A 161 -9.81 -21.65 -12.53
N GLU A 162 -10.91 -21.61 -13.25
CA GLU A 162 -10.93 -21.10 -14.62
C GLU A 162 -10.65 -19.59 -14.52
N ILE A 163 -9.39 -19.23 -14.72
CA ILE A 163 -8.97 -17.84 -14.78
C ILE A 163 -9.45 -17.32 -16.13
N LEU A 164 -10.46 -16.45 -16.11
CA LEU A 164 -10.85 -15.73 -17.31
C LEU A 164 -9.63 -14.97 -17.83
N PRO A 165 -9.29 -15.11 -19.12
CA PRO A 165 -8.19 -14.39 -19.69
C PRO A 165 -8.41 -12.89 -19.51
N ILE A 166 -7.41 -12.20 -18.98
CA ILE A 166 -7.41 -10.73 -18.97
C ILE A 166 -7.38 -10.34 -20.44
N PRO A 167 -8.34 -9.52 -20.92
CA PRO A 167 -8.34 -9.11 -22.32
C PRO A 167 -6.99 -8.47 -22.64
N GLU A 168 -6.36 -8.93 -23.72
CA GLU A 168 -5.15 -8.30 -24.25
C GLU A 168 -5.47 -6.82 -24.49
N ILE A 169 -4.75 -5.95 -23.81
CA ILE A 169 -4.83 -4.51 -24.04
C ILE A 169 -3.95 -4.25 -25.25
N GLU A 170 -4.51 -4.40 -26.45
CA GLU A 170 -3.90 -3.94 -27.68
C GLU A 170 -4.01 -2.42 -27.72
N GLY A 171 -2.87 -1.75 -27.55
CA GLY A 171 -2.76 -0.30 -27.77
C GLY A 171 -1.71 0.32 -26.84
N PRO A 172 -1.17 1.48 -27.19
CA PRO A 172 -0.26 2.19 -26.31
C PRO A 172 -0.99 2.53 -25.03
N ILE A 173 -0.34 2.28 -23.89
CA ILE A 173 -0.84 2.59 -22.53
C ILE A 173 -0.94 4.12 -22.39
N ASN A 174 -1.88 4.71 -23.09
CA ASN A 174 -2.25 6.10 -22.92
C ASN A 174 -3.54 6.14 -22.10
N ALA A 175 -3.38 6.48 -20.84
CA ALA A 175 -4.44 6.85 -19.90
C ALA A 175 -5.44 5.75 -19.53
N LEU A 176 -5.06 4.87 -18.62
CA LEU A 176 -6.02 4.27 -17.72
C LEU A 176 -6.61 5.39 -16.84
N LYS A 177 -7.69 6.00 -17.30
CA LYS A 177 -8.56 6.80 -16.44
C LYS A 177 -9.27 5.82 -15.52
N LEU A 178 -8.72 5.57 -14.34
CA LEU A 178 -9.45 4.95 -13.26
C LEU A 178 -10.60 5.90 -12.88
N LYS A 179 -11.79 5.62 -13.37
CA LYS A 179 -13.01 6.23 -12.83
C LYS A 179 -13.12 5.78 -11.40
N SER A 180 -12.98 6.71 -10.47
CA SER A 180 -13.40 6.51 -9.09
C SER A 180 -14.88 6.11 -9.08
N PRO A 181 -15.28 5.02 -8.41
CA PRO A 181 -16.66 4.55 -8.44
C PRO A 181 -17.63 5.36 -7.56
N HIS A 182 -17.27 6.51 -7.07
CA HIS A 182 -18.14 7.32 -6.21
C HIS A 182 -18.04 8.83 -6.48
N THR A 183 -18.72 9.28 -7.54
CA THR A 183 -19.30 10.62 -7.56
C THR A 183 -20.71 10.51 -8.17
N GLY A 184 -21.61 10.08 -7.35
CA GLY A 184 -23.06 10.10 -7.59
C GLY A 184 -23.75 10.62 -6.34
N SER A 185 -23.62 11.91 -6.06
CA SER A 185 -24.54 12.60 -5.19
C SER A 185 -25.25 13.67 -6.01
N ASN A 186 -26.35 13.27 -6.65
CA ASN A 186 -27.41 14.21 -6.91
C ASN A 186 -28.07 14.55 -5.56
N ILE A 187 -27.82 15.73 -5.06
CA ILE A 187 -28.73 16.39 -4.16
C ILE A 187 -29.45 17.40 -5.04
N GLY A 188 -30.63 17.02 -5.50
CA GLY A 188 -31.61 17.92 -6.06
C GLY A 188 -32.53 18.41 -4.95
N ASP A 189 -32.76 19.68 -4.95
CA ASP A 189 -33.84 20.49 -4.35
C ASP A 189 -34.30 20.19 -2.94
#